data_43490202b786ec5c67ab47161cab4d41
#
_entry.id   43490202b786ec5c67ab47161cab4d41
#
_cell.length_a   1.000
_cell.length_b   1.000
_cell.length_c   1.000
_cell.angle_alpha   90.00
_cell.angle_beta   90.00
_cell.angle_gamma   90.00
#
_symmetry.space_group_name_H-M   'P 1'
#
loop_
_entity.id
_entity.type
_entity.pdbx_description
1 polymer ?
#
loop_
_entity_poly.entity_id
_entity_poly.type
_entity_poly.pdbx_seq_one_letter_code
_entity_poly.pdbx_strand_id
1 'polypeptide(L)'
;MNKYKIKENYKIDYDRLIKYGFNDKLEYREYIMDNEFEVVVRIEDNSFLIDVYDEFDEKYLPFYISNFEGEILSDVNKNVVNIIDAIYLNCFVENTLKNDIINYVSNKYSAKLERPFKKHSDYITIKNYKNKWFGIIVNIDYVKLGLDKVGKCDVINLKNDDVDNIIDNEYIFKAYHMNKKYWISIILTNNNDLEKVKKLIDKSYELIKDWWFKFINPFYFKLIIFYYIILF
;
A
#
# COMPACT_ATOMS: atom_id res chain seq x y z
N MET A 1 5.51 8.71 31.24
CA MET A 1 5.67 8.00 29.93
C MET A 1 4.84 8.76 28.92
N ASN A 2 5.49 9.29 27.89
CA ASN A 2 4.80 9.99 26.83
C ASN A 2 4.33 8.99 25.79
N LYS A 3 3.07 9.11 25.31
CA LYS A 3 2.45 8.21 24.37
C LYS A 3 2.19 8.93 23.05
N TYR A 4 2.71 8.39 21.96
CA TYR A 4 2.53 8.91 20.59
C TYR A 4 1.84 7.83 19.75
N LYS A 5 0.62 8.13 19.27
CA LYS A 5 -0.14 7.19 18.43
C LYS A 5 0.60 6.96 17.11
N ILE A 6 0.78 5.70 16.70
CA ILE A 6 1.30 5.36 15.38
C ILE A 6 0.31 5.81 14.32
N LYS A 7 0.81 6.46 13.26
CA LYS A 7 -0.01 6.97 12.15
C LYS A 7 -0.76 5.82 11.48
N GLU A 8 -2.05 5.98 11.22
CA GLU A 8 -2.93 4.92 10.69
C GLU A 8 -2.52 4.41 9.29
N ASN A 9 -1.83 5.25 8.53
CA ASN A 9 -1.31 4.89 7.22
C ASN A 9 0.02 4.13 7.25
N TYR A 10 0.50 3.70 8.42
CA TYR A 10 1.72 2.93 8.55
C TYR A 10 1.46 1.56 9.18
N LYS A 11 2.15 0.55 8.67
CA LYS A 11 2.23 -0.79 9.26
C LYS A 11 3.65 -1.06 9.74
N ILE A 12 3.77 -1.75 10.86
CA ILE A 12 5.04 -2.21 11.40
C ILE A 12 5.55 -3.36 10.52
N ASP A 13 6.81 -3.27 10.12
CA ASP A 13 7.59 -4.37 9.56
C ASP A 13 8.46 -4.95 10.68
N TYR A 14 8.02 -6.05 11.27
CA TYR A 14 8.68 -6.66 12.43
C TYR A 14 10.11 -7.14 12.13
N ASP A 15 10.37 -7.62 10.93
CA ASP A 15 11.73 -8.04 10.54
C ASP A 15 12.68 -6.84 10.49
N ARG A 16 12.19 -5.69 10.03
CA ARG A 16 12.96 -4.45 10.04
C ARG A 16 13.15 -3.90 11.44
N LEU A 17 12.15 -4.00 12.33
CA LEU A 17 12.28 -3.60 13.74
C LEU A 17 13.43 -4.34 14.41
N ILE A 18 13.46 -5.66 14.30
CA ILE A 18 14.54 -6.48 14.90
C ILE A 18 15.91 -6.12 14.31
N LYS A 19 16.00 -5.96 12.98
CA LYS A 19 17.25 -5.53 12.32
C LYS A 19 17.70 -4.12 12.71
N TYR A 20 16.77 -3.24 13.05
CA TYR A 20 17.05 -1.88 13.49
C TYR A 20 17.60 -1.84 14.92
N GLY A 21 17.30 -2.84 15.73
CA GLY A 21 17.80 -2.97 17.09
C GLY A 21 16.72 -3.10 18.18
N PHE A 22 15.46 -3.26 17.79
CA PHE A 22 14.41 -3.61 18.77
C PHE A 22 14.62 -5.03 19.27
N ASN A 23 14.39 -5.23 20.58
CA ASN A 23 14.40 -6.55 21.19
C ASN A 23 13.05 -7.27 20.99
N ASP A 24 12.95 -8.50 21.50
CA ASP A 24 11.75 -9.35 21.43
C ASP A 24 10.54 -8.78 22.20
N LYS A 25 10.75 -7.81 23.10
CA LYS A 25 9.69 -7.07 23.80
C LYS A 25 9.28 -5.78 23.08
N LEU A 26 9.73 -5.59 21.84
CA LEU A 26 9.52 -4.39 21.05
C LEU A 26 10.02 -3.11 21.75
N GLU A 27 11.17 -3.20 22.41
CA GLU A 27 11.86 -2.11 23.06
C GLU A 27 13.16 -1.79 22.33
N TYR A 28 13.41 -0.50 22.11
CA TYR A 28 14.62 0.07 21.52
C TYR A 28 15.20 1.12 22.45
N ARG A 29 16.53 1.18 22.54
CA ARG A 29 17.25 2.11 23.40
C ARG A 29 18.31 2.85 22.62
N GLU A 30 18.43 4.14 22.84
CA GLU A 30 19.42 4.99 22.21
C GLU A 30 19.90 6.06 23.18
N TYR A 31 21.24 6.22 23.28
CA TYR A 31 21.84 7.31 24.04
C TYR A 31 21.91 8.57 23.17
N ILE A 32 21.61 9.71 23.77
CA ILE A 32 21.61 11.03 23.14
C ILE A 32 22.48 12.02 23.94
N MET A 33 22.85 13.15 23.32
CA MET A 33 23.57 14.25 23.98
C MET A 33 24.82 13.76 24.73
N ASP A 34 25.77 13.17 23.98
CA ASP A 34 27.04 12.64 24.53
C ASP A 34 26.86 11.59 25.66
N ASN A 35 25.77 10.83 25.61
CA ASN A 35 25.32 9.81 26.57
C ASN A 35 24.81 10.38 27.90
N GLU A 36 24.46 11.66 27.96
CA GLU A 36 23.84 12.26 29.16
C GLU A 36 22.41 11.74 29.39
N PHE A 37 21.74 11.30 28.29
CA PHE A 37 20.37 10.75 28.39
C PHE A 37 20.24 9.47 27.59
N GLU A 38 19.40 8.55 28.11
CA GLU A 38 18.95 7.35 27.42
C GLU A 38 17.47 7.50 27.06
N VAL A 39 17.16 7.34 25.77
CA VAL A 39 15.77 7.27 25.26
C VAL A 39 15.37 5.83 25.10
N VAL A 40 14.29 5.43 25.74
CA VAL A 40 13.70 4.09 25.63
C VAL A 40 12.38 4.19 24.89
N VAL A 41 12.28 3.55 23.72
CA VAL A 41 11.08 3.49 22.90
C VAL A 41 10.49 2.10 22.96
N ARG A 42 9.22 2.00 23.38
CA ARG A 42 8.44 0.75 23.35
C ARG A 42 7.26 0.89 22.41
N ILE A 43 6.87 -0.20 21.78
CA ILE A 43 5.69 -0.26 20.92
C ILE A 43 4.63 -1.09 21.62
N GLU A 44 3.53 -0.45 22.01
CA GLU A 44 2.37 -1.10 22.64
C GLU A 44 1.08 -0.45 22.13
N ASP A 45 0.02 -1.25 21.92
CA ASP A 45 -1.32 -0.78 21.53
C ASP A 45 -1.32 0.25 20.39
N ASN A 46 -0.56 -0.04 19.33
CA ASN A 46 -0.39 0.85 18.18
C ASN A 46 0.11 2.25 18.55
N SER A 47 0.99 2.33 19.53
CA SER A 47 1.60 3.58 20.00
C SER A 47 3.06 3.38 20.37
N PHE A 48 3.84 4.44 20.20
CA PHE A 48 5.15 4.56 20.84
C PHE A 48 4.96 5.02 22.28
N LEU A 49 5.53 4.31 23.19
CA LEU A 49 5.68 4.69 24.60
C LEU A 49 7.13 5.08 24.81
N ILE A 50 7.36 6.32 25.25
CA ILE A 50 8.71 6.87 25.34
C ILE A 50 9.01 7.25 26.80
N ASP A 51 10.13 6.74 27.27
CA ASP A 51 10.76 7.14 28.50
C ASP A 51 12.14 7.74 28.22
N VAL A 52 12.54 8.72 29.02
CA VAL A 52 13.87 9.33 29.00
C VAL A 52 14.47 9.21 30.39
N TYR A 53 15.71 8.71 30.46
CA TYR A 53 16.49 8.54 31.67
C TYR A 53 17.73 9.44 31.59
N ASP A 54 18.19 9.93 32.72
CA ASP A 54 19.43 10.69 32.85
C ASP A 54 20.65 9.76 33.07
N GLU A 55 21.83 10.33 33.25
CA GLU A 55 23.10 9.62 33.48
C GLU A 55 23.11 8.76 34.78
N PHE A 56 22.16 8.99 35.69
CA PHE A 56 21.99 8.24 36.94
C PHE A 56 20.95 7.12 36.81
N ASP A 57 20.46 6.84 35.60
CA ASP A 57 19.40 5.88 35.34
C ASP A 57 18.06 6.26 36.02
N GLU A 58 17.87 7.56 36.31
CA GLU A 58 16.63 8.11 36.84
C GLU A 58 15.80 8.76 35.73
N LYS A 59 14.46 8.72 35.89
CA LYS A 59 13.57 9.34 34.91
C LYS A 59 13.79 10.85 34.86
N TYR A 60 14.09 11.35 33.65
CA TYR A 60 14.22 12.78 33.42
C TYR A 60 12.85 13.47 33.53
N LEU A 61 12.49 13.91 34.75
CA LEU A 61 11.16 14.42 35.09
C LEU A 61 10.67 15.57 34.20
N PRO A 62 11.51 16.55 33.77
CA PRO A 62 11.07 17.62 32.86
C PRO A 62 10.39 17.11 31.60
N PHE A 63 10.79 15.95 31.08
CA PHE A 63 10.18 15.33 29.88
C PHE A 63 8.70 14.95 30.06
N TYR A 64 8.22 14.77 31.29
CA TYR A 64 6.85 14.33 31.62
C TYR A 64 5.94 15.48 32.06
N ILE A 65 6.48 16.68 32.29
CA ILE A 65 5.73 17.82 32.79
C ILE A 65 5.23 18.66 31.61
N SER A 66 3.92 18.79 31.48
CA SER A 66 3.30 19.67 30.49
C SER A 66 3.67 21.12 30.78
N ASN A 67 4.04 21.86 29.74
CA ASN A 67 4.43 23.28 29.82
C ASN A 67 5.74 23.56 30.60
N PHE A 68 6.59 22.57 30.81
CA PHE A 68 7.95 22.83 31.24
C PHE A 68 8.77 23.36 30.06
N GLU A 69 9.52 24.42 30.27
CA GLU A 69 10.39 25.05 29.28
C GLU A 69 11.84 24.99 29.74
N GLY A 70 12.77 24.72 28.81
CA GLY A 70 14.19 24.66 29.09
C GLY A 70 14.97 24.25 27.85
N GLU A 71 16.20 24.75 27.72
CA GLU A 71 17.06 24.44 26.56
C GLU A 71 17.37 22.96 26.48
N ILE A 72 17.75 22.33 27.58
CA ILE A 72 18.04 20.87 27.65
C ILE A 72 16.80 20.06 27.25
N LEU A 73 15.61 20.40 27.76
CA LEU A 73 14.38 19.71 27.39
C LEU A 73 14.05 19.88 25.89
N SER A 74 14.31 21.08 25.33
CA SER A 74 14.13 21.31 23.90
C SER A 74 15.01 20.39 23.06
N ASP A 75 16.28 20.22 23.45
CA ASP A 75 17.23 19.34 22.76
C ASP A 75 16.86 17.86 22.93
N VAL A 76 16.46 17.45 24.13
CA VAL A 76 15.95 16.10 24.39
C VAL A 76 14.74 15.81 23.48
N ASN A 77 13.74 16.71 23.44
CA ASN A 77 12.56 16.55 22.59
C ASN A 77 12.90 16.44 21.11
N LYS A 78 13.85 17.27 20.63
CA LYS A 78 14.33 17.21 19.25
C LYS A 78 14.99 15.86 18.92
N ASN A 79 15.81 15.33 19.81
CA ASN A 79 16.41 14.01 19.65
C ASN A 79 15.36 12.90 19.65
N VAL A 80 14.39 12.95 20.56
CA VAL A 80 13.26 12.00 20.60
C VAL A 80 12.48 12.00 19.28
N VAL A 81 12.19 13.19 18.72
CA VAL A 81 11.51 13.28 17.41
C VAL A 81 12.38 12.67 16.31
N ASN A 82 13.67 12.94 16.27
CA ASN A 82 14.59 12.35 15.30
C ASN A 82 14.63 10.82 15.37
N ILE A 83 14.64 10.27 16.58
CA ILE A 83 14.59 8.80 16.82
C ILE A 83 13.27 8.23 16.28
N ILE A 84 12.13 8.85 16.57
CA ILE A 84 10.83 8.40 16.07
C ILE A 84 10.80 8.44 14.53
N ASP A 85 11.26 9.52 13.91
CA ASP A 85 11.30 9.66 12.46
C ASP A 85 12.22 8.62 11.81
N ALA A 86 13.38 8.34 12.43
CA ALA A 86 14.29 7.29 11.98
C ALA A 86 13.65 5.89 12.10
N ILE A 87 12.90 5.62 13.18
CA ILE A 87 12.15 4.37 13.34
C ILE A 87 11.05 4.25 12.25
N TYR A 88 10.28 5.31 11.99
CA TYR A 88 9.30 5.31 10.90
C TYR A 88 9.95 4.99 9.55
N LEU A 89 11.05 5.66 9.22
CA LEU A 89 11.75 5.49 7.94
C LEU A 89 12.28 4.07 7.73
N ASN A 90 12.82 3.46 8.79
CA ASN A 90 13.53 2.19 8.70
C ASN A 90 12.64 0.97 9.00
N CYS A 91 11.65 1.11 9.88
CA CYS A 91 10.90 -0.01 10.45
C CYS A 91 9.41 -0.06 10.05
N PHE A 92 8.93 0.98 9.38
CA PHE A 92 7.52 1.03 8.99
C PHE A 92 7.36 1.03 7.47
N VAL A 93 6.27 0.42 7.01
CA VAL A 93 5.84 0.46 5.62
C VAL A 93 4.56 1.27 5.55
N GLU A 94 4.53 2.24 4.65
CA GLU A 94 3.32 3.01 4.42
C GLU A 94 2.20 2.08 3.91
N ASN A 95 1.10 2.04 4.66
CA ASN A 95 -0.07 1.25 4.31
C ASN A 95 -0.91 2.03 3.31
N THR A 96 -0.53 1.96 2.04
CA THR A 96 -1.32 2.55 0.96
C THR A 96 -2.23 1.50 0.34
N LEU A 97 -3.39 1.93 -0.17
CA LEU A 97 -4.28 1.06 -0.96
C LEU A 97 -3.54 0.39 -2.12
N LYS A 98 -2.55 1.06 -2.71
CA LYS A 98 -1.65 0.51 -3.72
C LYS A 98 -0.89 -0.72 -3.21
N ASN A 99 -0.31 -0.65 -2.01
CA ASN A 99 0.43 -1.77 -1.42
C ASN A 99 -0.50 -2.93 -1.06
N ASP A 100 -1.70 -2.64 -0.54
CA ASP A 100 -2.70 -3.67 -0.27
C ASP A 100 -3.14 -4.39 -1.54
N ILE A 101 -3.30 -3.67 -2.65
CA ILE A 101 -3.61 -4.24 -3.96
C ILE A 101 -2.45 -5.10 -4.49
N ILE A 102 -1.21 -4.61 -4.41
CA ILE A 102 -0.02 -5.38 -4.81
C ILE A 102 0.04 -6.70 -4.04
N ASN A 103 -0.14 -6.67 -2.74
CA ASN A 103 -0.16 -7.86 -1.88
C ASN A 103 -1.33 -8.79 -2.26
N TYR A 104 -2.51 -8.23 -2.50
CA TYR A 104 -3.69 -9.00 -2.89
C TYR A 104 -3.48 -9.78 -4.19
N VAL A 105 -3.01 -9.11 -5.25
CA VAL A 105 -2.82 -9.77 -6.55
C VAL A 105 -1.67 -10.79 -6.53
N SER A 106 -0.62 -10.52 -5.74
CA SER A 106 0.50 -11.44 -5.55
C SER A 106 0.06 -12.70 -4.82
N ASN A 107 -0.66 -12.57 -3.72
CA ASN A 107 -1.09 -13.70 -2.89
C ASN A 107 -2.20 -14.52 -3.57
N LYS A 108 -3.21 -13.86 -4.16
CA LYS A 108 -4.37 -14.56 -4.73
C LYS A 108 -4.10 -15.16 -6.10
N TYR A 109 -3.34 -14.47 -6.94
CA TYR A 109 -3.17 -14.84 -8.36
C TYR A 109 -1.74 -15.22 -8.72
N SER A 110 -0.79 -15.15 -7.78
CA SER A 110 0.64 -15.27 -8.06
C SER A 110 1.03 -14.38 -9.23
N ALA A 111 0.50 -13.14 -9.23
CA ALA A 111 0.63 -12.23 -10.33
C ALA A 111 2.09 -11.82 -10.56
N LYS A 112 2.50 -11.76 -11.83
CA LYS A 112 3.79 -11.21 -12.20
C LYS A 112 3.69 -9.69 -12.24
N LEU A 113 4.51 -9.04 -11.42
CA LEU A 113 4.63 -7.59 -11.33
C LEU A 113 5.90 -7.15 -12.06
N GLU A 114 5.75 -6.34 -13.10
CA GLU A 114 6.88 -5.88 -13.90
C GLU A 114 6.83 -4.36 -14.10
N ARG A 115 8.01 -3.74 -14.27
CA ARG A 115 8.20 -2.32 -14.60
C ARG A 115 8.81 -2.18 -15.99
N PRO A 116 8.02 -2.39 -17.08
CA PRO A 116 8.57 -2.49 -18.43
C PRO A 116 8.94 -1.12 -19.04
N PHE A 117 8.54 -0.02 -18.44
CA PHE A 117 8.69 1.32 -19.01
C PHE A 117 9.88 2.07 -18.40
N LYS A 118 11.00 2.14 -19.09
CA LYS A 118 12.23 2.82 -18.61
C LYS A 118 12.00 4.30 -18.22
N LYS A 119 11.10 5.01 -18.95
CA LYS A 119 10.76 6.42 -18.66
C LYS A 119 9.73 6.60 -17.52
N HIS A 120 9.08 5.54 -17.10
CA HIS A 120 8.05 5.50 -16.06
C HIS A 120 8.30 4.31 -15.15
N SER A 121 9.36 4.40 -14.34
CA SER A 121 9.80 3.32 -13.44
C SER A 121 8.81 2.99 -12.32
N ASP A 122 7.88 3.90 -12.06
CA ASP A 122 6.78 3.78 -11.11
C ASP A 122 5.57 3.01 -11.65
N TYR A 123 5.50 2.78 -12.99
CA TYR A 123 4.41 2.01 -13.59
C TYR A 123 4.63 0.51 -13.37
N ILE A 124 3.60 -0.15 -12.81
CA ILE A 124 3.63 -1.57 -12.46
C ILE A 124 2.56 -2.31 -13.25
N THR A 125 2.97 -3.16 -14.20
CA THR A 125 2.04 -4.05 -14.91
C THR A 125 1.75 -5.29 -14.07
N ILE A 126 0.49 -5.70 -14.04
CA ILE A 126 -0.02 -6.85 -13.32
C ILE A 126 -0.47 -7.89 -14.34
N LYS A 127 0.25 -9.02 -14.37
CA LYS A 127 0.08 -10.08 -15.38
C LYS A 127 -0.26 -11.41 -14.74
N ASN A 128 -1.03 -12.21 -15.46
CA ASN A 128 -1.25 -13.60 -15.08
C ASN A 128 -0.06 -14.49 -15.50
N TYR A 129 -0.12 -15.81 -15.17
CA TYR A 129 0.91 -16.79 -15.53
C TYR A 129 1.14 -16.94 -17.05
N LYS A 130 0.16 -16.53 -17.89
CA LYS A 130 0.26 -16.50 -19.36
C LYS A 130 0.78 -15.16 -19.89
N ASN A 131 1.35 -14.31 -19.05
CA ASN A 131 1.83 -12.95 -19.35
C ASN A 131 0.74 -12.00 -19.90
N LYS A 132 -0.55 -12.28 -19.68
CA LYS A 132 -1.64 -11.39 -20.06
C LYS A 132 -1.88 -10.35 -18.97
N TRP A 133 -2.00 -9.10 -19.37
CA TRP A 133 -2.29 -7.98 -18.48
C TRP A 133 -3.75 -8.02 -18.02
N PHE A 134 -3.97 -7.96 -16.73
CA PHE A 134 -5.27 -7.70 -16.14
C PHE A 134 -5.30 -6.44 -15.28
N GLY A 135 -4.14 -5.81 -15.05
CA GLY A 135 -4.05 -4.52 -14.40
C GLY A 135 -2.74 -3.81 -14.73
N ILE A 136 -2.74 -2.50 -14.54
CA ILE A 136 -1.53 -1.68 -14.53
C ILE A 136 -1.73 -0.55 -13.53
N ILE A 137 -0.78 -0.38 -12.61
CA ILE A 137 -0.72 0.76 -11.70
C ILE A 137 0.17 1.82 -12.31
N VAL A 138 -0.31 3.06 -12.32
CA VAL A 138 0.37 4.23 -12.87
C VAL A 138 0.24 5.41 -11.91
N ASN A 139 1.23 6.30 -11.89
CA ASN A 139 1.16 7.56 -11.16
C ASN A 139 0.97 8.70 -12.17
N ILE A 140 -0.14 9.41 -12.10
CA ILE A 140 -0.54 10.43 -13.10
C ILE A 140 -1.09 11.68 -12.43
N ASP A 141 -1.06 12.80 -13.16
CA ASP A 141 -1.69 14.05 -12.73
C ASP A 141 -3.22 13.90 -12.72
N TYR A 142 -3.91 14.44 -11.71
CA TYR A 142 -5.37 14.42 -11.60
C TYR A 142 -6.08 14.96 -12.85
N VAL A 143 -5.51 15.98 -13.50
CA VAL A 143 -6.05 16.57 -14.74
C VAL A 143 -6.17 15.56 -15.90
N LYS A 144 -5.38 14.46 -15.88
CA LYS A 144 -5.46 13.39 -16.89
C LYS A 144 -6.74 12.55 -16.78
N LEU A 145 -7.40 12.63 -15.64
CA LEU A 145 -8.72 12.02 -15.38
C LEU A 145 -9.86 13.02 -15.56
N GLY A 146 -9.56 14.29 -15.93
CA GLY A 146 -10.56 15.35 -16.06
C GLY A 146 -10.92 16.04 -14.75
N LEU A 147 -10.11 15.83 -13.70
CA LEU A 147 -10.31 16.47 -12.41
C LEU A 147 -9.56 17.80 -12.32
N ASP A 148 -10.22 18.85 -11.86
CA ASP A 148 -9.62 20.16 -11.57
C ASP A 148 -8.92 20.14 -10.21
N LYS A 149 -7.80 19.37 -10.15
CA LYS A 149 -7.00 19.19 -8.94
C LYS A 149 -5.53 19.15 -9.28
N VAL A 150 -4.72 19.92 -8.54
CA VAL A 150 -3.26 19.94 -8.70
C VAL A 150 -2.64 18.72 -7.99
N GLY A 151 -1.59 18.16 -8.61
CA GLY A 151 -0.83 17.06 -8.06
C GLY A 151 -1.09 15.74 -8.78
N LYS A 152 -0.47 14.67 -8.27
CA LYS A 152 -0.52 13.33 -8.84
C LYS A 152 -1.26 12.36 -7.92
N CYS A 153 -1.79 11.31 -8.51
CA CYS A 153 -2.39 10.19 -7.80
C CYS A 153 -1.94 8.85 -8.40
N ASP A 154 -1.89 7.84 -7.55
CA ASP A 154 -1.78 6.47 -8.02
C ASP A 154 -3.15 6.01 -8.55
N VAL A 155 -3.11 5.37 -9.71
CA VAL A 155 -4.31 4.86 -10.39
C VAL A 155 -4.05 3.42 -10.80
N ILE A 156 -5.05 2.55 -10.61
CA ILE A 156 -5.04 1.23 -11.23
C ILE A 156 -5.98 1.21 -12.43
N ASN A 157 -5.46 0.81 -13.59
CA ASN A 157 -6.30 0.51 -14.76
C ASN A 157 -6.63 -0.98 -14.75
N LEU A 158 -7.91 -1.30 -14.87
CA LEU A 158 -8.44 -2.66 -14.88
C LEU A 158 -9.33 -2.88 -16.11
N LYS A 159 -9.36 -4.11 -16.62
CA LYS A 159 -10.35 -4.49 -17.64
C LYS A 159 -11.74 -4.57 -17.04
N ASN A 160 -12.72 -4.10 -17.80
CA ASN A 160 -14.12 -4.17 -17.46
C ASN A 160 -14.97 -4.27 -18.72
N ASP A 161 -15.99 -5.10 -18.72
CA ASP A 161 -16.93 -5.27 -19.83
C ASP A 161 -18.21 -4.43 -19.69
N ASP A 162 -18.33 -3.69 -18.56
CA ASP A 162 -19.47 -2.84 -18.22
C ASP A 162 -19.01 -1.43 -17.83
N VAL A 163 -18.16 -0.85 -18.68
CA VAL A 163 -17.47 0.43 -18.41
C VAL A 163 -18.45 1.58 -18.16
N ASP A 164 -19.46 1.72 -19.00
CA ASP A 164 -20.35 2.89 -18.97
C ASP A 164 -21.24 2.92 -17.72
N ASN A 165 -21.56 1.76 -17.11
CA ASN A 165 -22.39 1.68 -15.92
C ASN A 165 -21.61 1.75 -14.61
N ILE A 166 -20.27 1.58 -14.65
CA ILE A 166 -19.46 1.53 -13.42
C ILE A 166 -18.77 2.86 -13.09
N ILE A 167 -18.67 3.76 -14.06
CA ILE A 167 -18.03 5.07 -13.90
C ILE A 167 -18.87 5.90 -12.94
N ASP A 168 -18.22 6.41 -11.87
CA ASP A 168 -18.85 7.31 -10.89
C ASP A 168 -18.33 8.76 -10.98
N ASN A 169 -17.25 9.01 -11.76
CA ASN A 169 -16.54 10.28 -11.89
C ASN A 169 -16.02 10.86 -10.56
N GLU A 170 -15.96 10.05 -9.53
CA GLU A 170 -15.40 10.38 -8.23
C GLU A 170 -14.10 9.60 -7.99
N TYR A 171 -14.15 8.27 -8.16
CA TYR A 171 -13.02 7.37 -8.01
C TYR A 171 -12.79 6.49 -9.24
N ILE A 172 -13.82 6.23 -10.05
CA ILE A 172 -13.78 5.37 -11.23
C ILE A 172 -14.05 6.19 -12.49
N PHE A 173 -13.10 6.15 -13.39
CA PHE A 173 -13.07 6.95 -14.62
C PHE A 173 -12.88 6.07 -15.86
N LYS A 174 -13.17 6.61 -17.04
CA LYS A 174 -12.70 6.02 -18.32
C LYS A 174 -11.19 5.96 -18.33
N ALA A 175 -10.64 4.82 -18.76
CA ALA A 175 -9.23 4.54 -18.59
C ALA A 175 -8.30 5.54 -19.27
N TYR A 176 -7.26 5.93 -18.55
CA TYR A 176 -6.15 6.72 -19.06
C TYR A 176 -5.17 5.82 -19.82
N HIS A 177 -4.82 6.22 -21.04
CA HIS A 177 -3.89 5.52 -21.95
C HIS A 177 -4.26 4.06 -22.30
N MET A 178 -5.49 3.63 -21.99
CA MET A 178 -6.00 2.31 -22.34
C MET A 178 -7.27 2.46 -23.21
N ASN A 179 -7.72 1.38 -23.84
CA ASN A 179 -8.96 1.39 -24.60
C ASN A 179 -10.17 1.63 -23.68
N LYS A 180 -10.75 2.82 -23.76
CA LYS A 180 -11.84 3.31 -22.91
C LYS A 180 -13.13 2.47 -22.97
N LYS A 181 -13.27 1.61 -23.99
CA LYS A 181 -14.41 0.70 -24.12
C LYS A 181 -14.29 -0.53 -23.19
N TYR A 182 -13.06 -0.90 -22.82
CA TYR A 182 -12.78 -2.16 -22.12
C TYR A 182 -11.93 -1.98 -20.87
N TRP A 183 -11.63 -0.75 -20.50
CA TRP A 183 -10.78 -0.45 -19.36
C TRP A 183 -11.33 0.74 -18.57
N ILE A 184 -11.18 0.64 -17.25
CA ILE A 184 -11.46 1.70 -16.28
C ILE A 184 -10.19 2.11 -15.57
N SER A 185 -10.15 3.35 -15.09
CA SER A 185 -9.13 3.86 -14.17
C SER A 185 -9.73 4.09 -12.79
N ILE A 186 -9.12 3.58 -11.74
CA ILE A 186 -9.54 3.74 -10.36
C ILE A 186 -8.44 4.49 -9.60
N ILE A 187 -8.76 5.64 -9.02
CA ILE A 187 -7.85 6.38 -8.15
C ILE A 187 -7.64 5.57 -6.87
N LEU A 188 -6.39 5.39 -6.45
CA LEU A 188 -6.01 4.66 -5.25
C LEU A 188 -5.78 5.64 -4.09
N THR A 189 -6.82 5.91 -3.34
CA THR A 189 -6.76 6.67 -2.09
C THR A 189 -7.16 5.80 -0.92
N ASN A 190 -6.66 6.12 0.28
CA ASN A 190 -7.00 5.35 1.48
C ASN A 190 -8.49 5.42 1.88
N ASN A 191 -9.24 6.35 1.27
CA ASN A 191 -10.68 6.48 1.47
C ASN A 191 -11.50 5.53 0.58
N ASN A 192 -10.88 4.85 -0.37
CA ASN A 192 -11.60 3.91 -1.22
C ASN A 192 -11.87 2.60 -0.48
N ASP A 193 -13.02 2.01 -0.77
CA ASP A 193 -13.36 0.67 -0.32
C ASP A 193 -12.45 -0.36 -1.00
N LEU A 194 -11.48 -0.89 -0.24
CA LEU A 194 -10.54 -1.92 -0.70
C LEU A 194 -11.28 -3.15 -1.24
N GLU A 195 -12.39 -3.56 -0.63
CA GLU A 195 -13.14 -4.74 -1.07
C GLU A 195 -13.86 -4.50 -2.41
N LYS A 196 -14.33 -3.27 -2.65
CA LYS A 196 -14.86 -2.88 -3.98
C LYS A 196 -13.77 -2.96 -5.04
N VAL A 197 -12.57 -2.45 -4.74
CA VAL A 197 -11.43 -2.52 -5.67
C VAL A 197 -10.99 -3.95 -5.92
N LYS A 198 -10.92 -4.81 -4.89
CA LYS A 198 -10.62 -6.24 -5.04
C LYS A 198 -11.61 -6.95 -5.95
N LYS A 199 -12.92 -6.70 -5.82
CA LYS A 199 -13.95 -7.27 -6.71
C LYS A 199 -13.73 -6.86 -8.17
N LEU A 200 -13.31 -5.62 -8.42
CA LEU A 200 -13.00 -5.14 -9.78
C LEU A 200 -11.73 -5.77 -10.34
N ILE A 201 -10.73 -6.01 -9.50
CA ILE A 201 -9.52 -6.77 -9.87
C ILE A 201 -9.90 -8.21 -10.24
N ASP A 202 -10.73 -8.86 -9.43
CA ASP A 202 -11.21 -10.22 -9.69
C ASP A 202 -11.94 -10.30 -11.04
N LYS A 203 -12.85 -9.36 -11.30
CA LYS A 203 -13.54 -9.26 -12.59
C LYS A 203 -12.56 -9.08 -13.74
N SER A 204 -11.56 -8.22 -13.59
CA SER A 204 -10.53 -8.00 -14.61
C SER A 204 -9.70 -9.26 -14.88
N TYR A 205 -9.37 -10.01 -13.83
CA TYR A 205 -8.66 -11.29 -13.97
C TYR A 205 -9.49 -12.35 -14.71
N GLU A 206 -10.77 -12.50 -14.36
CA GLU A 206 -11.67 -13.45 -15.03
C GLU A 206 -11.87 -13.12 -16.52
N LEU A 207 -11.97 -11.83 -16.88
CA LEU A 207 -12.08 -11.39 -18.27
C LEU A 207 -10.88 -11.79 -19.14
N ILE A 208 -9.69 -12.00 -18.56
CA ILE A 208 -8.52 -12.48 -19.31
C ILE A 208 -8.37 -14.00 -19.28
N LYS A 209 -8.99 -14.68 -18.29
CA LYS A 209 -8.98 -16.12 -18.15
C LYS A 209 -9.83 -16.77 -19.25
N ASP A 210 -11.02 -16.21 -19.49
CA ASP A 210 -12.02 -16.75 -20.42
C ASP A 210 -11.78 -16.36 -21.89
N TRP A 211 -10.76 -15.58 -22.18
CA TRP A 211 -10.48 -15.17 -23.58
C TRP A 211 -10.28 -16.36 -24.52
N TRP A 212 -9.89 -17.52 -24.02
CA TRP A 212 -9.78 -18.76 -24.80
C TRP A 212 -11.14 -19.40 -25.09
N PHE A 213 -12.13 -19.31 -24.19
CA PHE A 213 -13.46 -19.89 -24.42
C PHE A 213 -14.32 -19.06 -25.38
N LYS A 214 -14.13 -17.76 -25.46
CA LYS A 214 -14.86 -16.90 -26.43
C LYS A 214 -14.37 -17.05 -27.90
N PHE A 215 -13.21 -17.64 -28.12
CA PHE A 215 -12.66 -17.92 -29.47
C PHE A 215 -12.68 -19.38 -29.87
N ILE A 216 -13.06 -20.29 -29.00
CA ILE A 216 -13.44 -21.65 -29.42
C ILE A 216 -14.83 -21.48 -30.03
N ASN A 217 -14.78 -21.34 -31.38
CA ASN A 217 -15.88 -21.23 -32.32
C ASN A 217 -17.14 -21.97 -31.82
N PRO A 218 -18.36 -21.37 -31.88
CA PRO A 218 -19.63 -22.06 -31.61
C PRO A 218 -19.78 -23.37 -32.39
N PHE A 219 -19.04 -23.59 -33.46
CA PHE A 219 -18.96 -24.84 -34.22
C PHE A 219 -18.38 -26.01 -33.43
N TYR A 220 -17.36 -25.79 -32.57
CA TYR A 220 -16.78 -26.87 -31.77
C TYR A 220 -17.67 -27.30 -30.61
N PHE A 221 -18.46 -26.38 -30.04
CA PHE A 221 -19.42 -26.73 -29.00
C PHE A 221 -20.57 -27.60 -29.55
N LYS A 222 -21.03 -27.36 -30.79
CA LYS A 222 -21.99 -28.24 -31.48
C LYS A 222 -21.40 -29.61 -31.82
N LEU A 223 -20.11 -29.70 -32.17
CA LEU A 223 -19.44 -30.96 -32.45
C LEU A 223 -19.26 -31.83 -31.21
N ILE A 224 -18.93 -31.24 -30.06
CA ILE A 224 -18.79 -32.01 -28.79
C ILE A 224 -20.15 -32.50 -28.32
N ILE A 225 -21.22 -31.71 -28.41
CA ILE A 225 -22.57 -32.12 -28.07
C ILE A 225 -23.05 -33.18 -29.06
N PHE A 226 -22.76 -33.09 -30.34
CA PHE A 226 -23.11 -34.10 -31.35
C PHE A 226 -22.36 -35.42 -31.15
N TYR A 227 -21.10 -35.38 -30.70
CA TYR A 227 -20.33 -36.60 -30.38
C TYR A 227 -20.81 -37.27 -29.10
N TYR A 228 -21.30 -36.51 -28.11
CA TYR A 228 -21.88 -37.07 -26.88
C TYR A 228 -23.29 -37.67 -27.09
N ILE A 229 -24.06 -37.13 -28.05
CA ILE A 229 -25.42 -37.66 -28.38
C ILE A 229 -25.35 -38.93 -29.26
N ILE A 230 -24.23 -39.18 -29.96
CA ILE A 230 -24.05 -40.35 -30.81
C ILE A 230 -23.44 -41.56 -30.04
N LEU A 231 -22.87 -41.32 -28.83
CA LEU A 231 -22.21 -42.33 -28.03
C LEU A 231 -23.03 -42.81 -26.81
N PHE A 232 -24.27 -42.34 -26.67
CA PHE A 232 -25.27 -42.84 -25.73
C PHE A 232 -26.63 -42.89 -26.43
#